data_76449dc0a0aca883b13177359ff400e0
#
_entry.id   76449dc0a0aca883b13177359ff400e0
#
_cell.length_a   1.000
_cell.length_b   1.000
_cell.length_c   1.000
_cell.angle_alpha   90.00
_cell.angle_beta   90.00
_cell.angle_gamma   90.00
#
_symmetry.space_group_name_H-M   'P 1'
#
loop_
_entity.id
_entity.type
_entity.pdbx_description
1 polymer ?
#
loop_
_entity_poly.entity_id
_entity_poly.type
_entity_poly.pdbx_seq_one_letter_code
_entity_poly.pdbx_strand_id
1 'polypeptide(L)'
;MQVILKQIEDCILRRCELGDIIPVMEINLSTLPEHYSDYFYESLLEELPEAFIVAEISGKVIGYIMCKMEHGFSNFKKLGFVKKGHVVSIAVIDEHRCKGFGSAIVNEAINGVKIRQCSELYLEVRCSNNDAVRLYEKLGFSIIQRLKAYYRDGEDAYVMAIDFT
;
A
#
# COMPACT_ATOMS: atom_id res chain seq x y z
N MET A 1 -3.61 -21.77 -6.25
CA MET A 1 -3.27 -22.00 -4.82
C MET A 1 -3.03 -20.67 -4.15
N GLN A 2 -3.70 -20.41 -3.03
CA GLN A 2 -3.53 -19.18 -2.29
C GLN A 2 -2.15 -19.11 -1.63
N VAL A 3 -1.48 -17.96 -1.76
CA VAL A 3 -0.18 -17.72 -1.11
C VAL A 3 -0.44 -16.97 0.20
N ILE A 4 -0.49 -17.75 1.29
CA ILE A 4 -0.68 -17.20 2.64
C ILE A 4 0.67 -16.68 3.13
N LEU A 5 0.69 -15.42 3.60
CA LEU A 5 1.90 -14.73 4.05
C LEU A 5 1.99 -14.70 5.58
N LYS A 6 0.86 -14.47 6.25
CA LYS A 6 0.81 -14.33 7.70
C LYS A 6 -0.61 -14.57 8.21
N GLN A 7 -0.71 -15.02 9.45
CA GLN A 7 -1.98 -15.11 10.16
C GLN A 7 -1.87 -14.33 11.48
N ILE A 8 -2.88 -13.49 11.74
CA ILE A 8 -3.00 -12.71 12.98
C ILE A 8 -4.40 -13.00 13.53
N GLU A 9 -4.46 -13.82 14.59
CA GLU A 9 -5.73 -14.29 15.15
C GLU A 9 -6.59 -14.97 14.05
N ASP A 10 -7.74 -14.43 13.75
CA ASP A 10 -8.66 -14.91 12.71
C ASP A 10 -8.43 -14.26 11.34
N CYS A 11 -7.48 -13.34 11.24
CA CYS A 11 -7.16 -12.63 10.00
C CYS A 11 -6.01 -13.29 9.27
N ILE A 12 -6.22 -13.58 7.99
CA ILE A 12 -5.22 -14.13 7.09
C ILE A 12 -4.76 -13.02 6.14
N LEU A 13 -3.45 -12.78 6.09
CA LEU A 13 -2.82 -11.94 5.09
C LEU A 13 -2.29 -12.85 3.97
N ARG A 14 -2.74 -12.60 2.76
CA ARG A 14 -2.35 -13.40 1.60
C ARG A 14 -2.23 -12.55 0.35
N ARG A 15 -1.60 -13.09 -0.68
CA ARG A 15 -1.56 -12.42 -1.97
C ARG A 15 -2.97 -12.35 -2.55
N CYS A 16 -3.26 -11.22 -3.21
CA CYS A 16 -4.49 -11.02 -3.94
C CYS A 16 -4.58 -12.01 -5.10
N GLU A 17 -5.75 -12.52 -5.35
CA GLU A 17 -6.08 -13.33 -6.51
C GLU A 17 -7.06 -12.56 -7.41
N LEU A 18 -7.23 -13.02 -8.65
CA LEU A 18 -8.11 -12.33 -9.59
C LEU A 18 -9.56 -12.21 -9.05
N GLY A 19 -10.01 -13.22 -8.33
CA GLY A 19 -11.34 -13.21 -7.70
C GLY A 19 -11.52 -12.19 -6.57
N ASP A 20 -10.43 -11.61 -6.07
CA ASP A 20 -10.46 -10.59 -5.01
C ASP A 20 -10.63 -9.17 -5.54
N ILE A 21 -10.49 -8.95 -6.85
CA ILE A 21 -10.50 -7.61 -7.45
C ILE A 21 -11.82 -6.89 -7.12
N ILE A 22 -12.96 -7.56 -7.27
CA ILE A 22 -14.27 -6.95 -6.97
C ILE A 22 -14.38 -6.57 -5.49
N PRO A 23 -14.12 -7.46 -4.51
CA PRO A 23 -14.08 -7.08 -3.11
C PRO A 23 -13.13 -5.92 -2.79
N VAL A 24 -11.95 -5.89 -3.40
CA VAL A 24 -10.99 -4.80 -3.22
C VAL A 24 -11.55 -3.48 -3.75
N MET A 25 -12.15 -3.48 -4.93
CA MET A 25 -12.79 -2.31 -5.51
C MET A 25 -13.93 -1.78 -4.62
N GLU A 26 -14.73 -2.67 -4.05
CA GLU A 26 -15.81 -2.30 -3.13
C GLU A 26 -15.27 -1.60 -1.87
N ILE A 27 -14.17 -2.09 -1.31
CA ILE A 27 -13.50 -1.45 -0.17
C ILE A 27 -12.99 -0.07 -0.59
N ASN A 28 -12.33 0.04 -1.74
CA ASN A 28 -11.83 1.32 -2.24
C ASN A 28 -12.98 2.33 -2.39
N LEU A 29 -14.08 1.95 -3.02
CA LEU A 29 -15.22 2.82 -3.25
C LEU A 29 -15.87 3.31 -1.94
N SER A 30 -15.88 2.49 -0.91
CA SER A 30 -16.52 2.81 0.37
C SER A 30 -15.62 3.58 1.35
N THR A 31 -14.30 3.53 1.17
CA THR A 31 -13.34 4.05 2.17
C THR A 31 -12.50 5.21 1.69
N LEU A 32 -12.27 5.33 0.39
CA LEU A 32 -11.33 6.31 -0.18
C LEU A 32 -12.00 7.14 -1.27
N PRO A 33 -11.61 8.43 -1.42
CA PRO A 33 -12.11 9.27 -2.51
C PRO A 33 -11.44 8.97 -3.87
N GLU A 34 -10.24 8.39 -3.88
CA GLU A 34 -9.50 8.06 -5.10
C GLU A 34 -9.92 6.68 -5.61
N HIS A 35 -10.51 6.65 -6.82
CA HIS A 35 -11.01 5.42 -7.44
C HIS A 35 -10.27 5.12 -8.74
N TYR A 36 -10.24 3.84 -9.13
CA TYR A 36 -9.52 3.36 -10.32
C TYR A 36 -10.42 2.43 -11.12
N SER A 37 -10.08 2.23 -12.40
CA SER A 37 -10.77 1.24 -13.24
C SER A 37 -10.40 -0.19 -12.83
N ASP A 38 -11.27 -1.14 -13.09
CA ASP A 38 -11.01 -2.57 -12.86
C ASP A 38 -9.74 -3.04 -13.60
N TYR A 39 -9.56 -2.58 -14.83
CA TYR A 39 -8.36 -2.85 -15.62
C TYR A 39 -7.06 -2.42 -14.90
N PHE A 40 -7.10 -1.29 -14.20
CA PHE A 40 -5.94 -0.81 -13.45
C PHE A 40 -5.58 -1.76 -12.30
N TYR A 41 -6.58 -2.24 -11.55
CA TYR A 41 -6.35 -3.23 -10.48
C TYR A 41 -5.71 -4.51 -11.04
N GLU A 42 -6.24 -5.02 -12.14
CA GLU A 42 -5.72 -6.22 -12.79
C GLU A 42 -4.27 -6.01 -13.25
N SER A 43 -3.96 -4.85 -13.82
CA SER A 43 -2.60 -4.53 -14.27
C SER A 43 -1.58 -4.52 -13.13
N LEU A 44 -1.97 -4.02 -11.96
CA LEU A 44 -1.09 -4.04 -10.77
C LEU A 44 -0.91 -5.46 -10.25
N LEU A 45 -1.95 -6.28 -10.29
CA LEU A 45 -1.86 -7.68 -9.88
C LEU A 45 -0.90 -8.47 -10.79
N GLU A 46 -0.91 -8.21 -12.09
CA GLU A 46 0.01 -8.83 -13.04
C GLU A 46 1.45 -8.33 -12.87
N GLU A 47 1.61 -7.01 -12.68
CA GLU A 47 2.92 -6.38 -12.62
C GLU A 47 3.67 -6.72 -11.33
N LEU A 48 3.00 -6.68 -10.18
CA LEU A 48 3.63 -6.82 -8.86
C LEU A 48 2.74 -7.61 -7.90
N PRO A 49 2.48 -8.90 -8.19
CA PRO A 49 1.62 -9.72 -7.33
C PRO A 49 2.16 -9.89 -5.91
N GLU A 50 3.48 -9.79 -5.72
CA GLU A 50 4.14 -9.91 -4.42
C GLU A 50 3.76 -8.78 -3.45
N ALA A 51 3.32 -7.64 -3.97
CA ALA A 51 2.92 -6.48 -3.17
C ALA A 51 1.47 -6.06 -3.43
N PHE A 52 0.65 -6.98 -3.89
CA PHE A 52 -0.80 -6.84 -3.92
C PHE A 52 -1.38 -7.83 -2.90
N ILE A 53 -1.74 -7.33 -1.73
CA ILE A 53 -2.04 -8.16 -0.56
C ILE A 53 -3.44 -7.84 -0.06
N VAL A 54 -4.16 -8.87 0.34
CA VAL A 54 -5.48 -8.75 0.97
C VAL A 54 -5.44 -9.32 2.39
N ALA A 55 -6.24 -8.73 3.24
CA ALA A 55 -6.54 -9.24 4.58
C ALA A 55 -7.93 -9.85 4.55
N GLU A 56 -8.07 -11.07 5.03
CA GLU A 56 -9.29 -11.86 4.99
C GLU A 56 -9.67 -12.36 6.38
N ILE A 57 -10.93 -12.18 6.76
CA ILE A 57 -11.51 -12.75 7.98
C ILE A 57 -12.74 -13.53 7.59
N SER A 58 -12.78 -14.80 7.99
CA SER A 58 -13.91 -15.70 7.72
C SER A 58 -14.36 -15.71 6.25
N GLY A 59 -13.39 -15.74 5.33
CA GLY A 59 -13.64 -15.76 3.90
C GLY A 59 -13.97 -14.41 3.27
N LYS A 60 -14.01 -13.33 4.05
CA LYS A 60 -14.30 -11.98 3.56
C LYS A 60 -13.07 -11.10 3.55
N VAL A 61 -12.78 -10.45 2.43
CA VAL A 61 -11.72 -9.46 2.32
C VAL A 61 -12.13 -8.21 3.10
N ILE A 62 -11.29 -7.80 4.06
CA ILE A 62 -11.54 -6.64 4.94
C ILE A 62 -10.53 -5.52 4.76
N GLY A 63 -9.50 -5.74 3.98
CA GLY A 63 -8.48 -4.74 3.70
C GLY A 63 -7.57 -5.18 2.58
N TYR A 64 -6.82 -4.23 2.05
CA TYR A 64 -5.89 -4.49 0.95
C TYR A 64 -4.79 -3.45 0.88
N ILE A 65 -3.72 -3.79 0.17
CA ILE A 65 -2.73 -2.86 -0.33
C ILE A 65 -2.39 -3.25 -1.76
N MET A 66 -2.23 -2.27 -2.64
CA MET A 66 -1.72 -2.49 -3.98
C MET A 66 -0.61 -1.51 -4.30
N CYS A 67 0.46 -2.04 -4.87
CA CYS A 67 1.68 -1.30 -5.18
C CYS A 67 2.01 -1.42 -6.66
N LYS A 68 2.78 -0.44 -7.14
CA LYS A 68 3.30 -0.36 -8.49
C LYS A 68 4.82 -0.36 -8.45
N MET A 69 5.45 -0.93 -9.45
CA MET A 69 6.89 -0.91 -9.64
C MET A 69 7.28 0.22 -10.59
N GLU A 70 8.29 0.99 -10.22
CA GLU A 70 8.76 2.13 -11.01
C GLU A 70 10.29 2.15 -11.09
N HIS A 71 10.80 2.76 -12.15
CA HIS A 71 12.20 3.16 -12.25
C HIS A 71 12.25 4.69 -12.27
N GLY A 72 13.03 5.28 -11.38
CA GLY A 72 13.07 6.73 -11.26
C GLY A 72 14.16 7.19 -10.29
N PHE A 73 14.19 8.48 -10.03
CA PHE A 73 15.15 9.06 -9.11
C PHE A 73 14.87 8.61 -7.68
N SER A 74 15.95 8.32 -6.95
CA SER A 74 15.88 7.96 -5.54
C SER A 74 15.31 9.11 -4.71
N ASN A 75 14.50 8.79 -3.70
CA ASN A 75 14.06 9.73 -2.69
C ASN A 75 15.14 10.07 -1.67
N PHE A 76 16.25 9.31 -1.64
CA PHE A 76 17.30 9.41 -0.62
C PHE A 76 18.65 9.83 -1.18
N LYS A 77 18.93 9.49 -2.44
CA LYS A 77 20.25 9.75 -3.07
C LYS A 77 20.12 10.84 -4.13
N LYS A 78 20.97 11.86 -4.06
CA LYS A 78 20.94 13.03 -4.96
C LYS A 78 20.98 12.71 -6.46
N LEU A 79 21.69 11.65 -6.85
CA LEU A 79 21.93 11.28 -8.25
C LEU A 79 21.67 9.79 -8.52
N GLY A 80 20.79 9.19 -7.74
CA GLY A 80 20.49 7.77 -7.90
C GLY A 80 19.26 7.53 -8.77
N PHE A 81 19.42 6.71 -9.81
CA PHE A 81 18.29 6.16 -10.56
C PHE A 81 18.07 4.72 -10.08
N VAL A 82 16.91 4.42 -9.52
CA VAL A 82 16.66 3.18 -8.79
C VAL A 82 15.34 2.55 -9.20
N LYS A 83 15.23 1.26 -8.93
CA LYS A 83 13.96 0.54 -8.97
C LYS A 83 13.28 0.72 -7.62
N LYS A 84 12.06 1.20 -7.63
CA LYS A 84 11.31 1.49 -6.41
C LYS A 84 9.87 1.04 -6.51
N GLY A 85 9.27 0.77 -5.36
CA GLY A 85 7.85 0.51 -5.23
C GLY A 85 7.09 1.78 -4.88
N HIS A 86 5.85 1.86 -5.32
CA HIS A 86 4.92 2.92 -4.97
C HIS A 86 3.64 2.30 -4.42
N VAL A 87 3.27 2.64 -3.21
CA VAL A 87 1.97 2.26 -2.66
C VAL A 87 0.92 3.11 -3.34
N VAL A 88 0.12 2.50 -4.20
CA VAL A 88 -0.93 3.18 -4.95
C VAL A 88 -2.18 3.39 -4.08
N SER A 89 -2.56 2.36 -3.33
CA SER A 89 -3.76 2.41 -2.49
C SER A 89 -3.67 1.39 -1.36
N ILE A 90 -4.17 1.79 -0.20
CA ILE A 90 -4.29 0.93 0.98
C ILE A 90 -5.57 1.31 1.73
N ALA A 91 -6.33 0.32 2.16
CA ALA A 91 -7.48 0.55 3.00
C ALA A 91 -7.83 -0.68 3.84
N VAL A 92 -8.38 -0.43 5.02
CA VAL A 92 -9.02 -1.42 5.89
C VAL A 92 -10.42 -0.89 6.20
N ILE A 93 -11.44 -1.74 6.14
CA ILE A 93 -12.81 -1.32 6.45
C ILE A 93 -12.92 -0.85 7.91
N ASP A 94 -13.82 0.11 8.16
CA ASP A 94 -13.90 0.81 9.45
C ASP A 94 -14.03 -0.13 10.65
N GLU A 95 -14.84 -1.19 10.52
CA GLU A 95 -15.10 -2.17 11.59
C GLU A 95 -13.83 -2.90 12.05
N HIS A 96 -12.80 -2.94 11.23
CA HIS A 96 -11.55 -3.65 11.50
C HIS A 96 -10.33 -2.74 11.63
N ARG A 97 -10.53 -1.42 11.71
CA ARG A 97 -9.44 -0.47 11.97
C ARG A 97 -8.96 -0.52 13.41
N CYS A 98 -7.76 0.01 13.65
CA CYS A 98 -7.12 0.08 14.97
C CYS A 98 -6.86 -1.28 15.62
N LYS A 99 -6.70 -2.33 14.82
CA LYS A 99 -6.39 -3.70 15.24
C LYS A 99 -5.01 -4.18 14.76
N GLY A 100 -4.22 -3.29 14.15
CA GLY A 100 -2.89 -3.62 13.64
C GLY A 100 -2.86 -4.21 12.23
N PHE A 101 -3.99 -4.35 11.55
CA PHE A 101 -4.04 -4.94 10.20
C PHE A 101 -3.35 -4.05 9.15
N GLY A 102 -3.53 -2.73 9.25
CA GLY A 102 -2.85 -1.79 8.34
C GLY A 102 -1.33 -1.93 8.39
N SER A 103 -0.75 -1.95 9.59
CA SER A 103 0.69 -2.16 9.77
C SER A 103 1.14 -3.50 9.21
N ALA A 104 0.38 -4.56 9.44
CA ALA A 104 0.71 -5.89 8.98
C ALA A 104 0.67 -5.98 7.45
N ILE A 105 -0.34 -5.38 6.83
CA ILE A 105 -0.48 -5.32 5.36
C ILE A 105 0.71 -4.57 4.74
N VAL A 106 1.09 -3.42 5.30
CA VAL A 106 2.24 -2.64 4.81
C VAL A 106 3.53 -3.44 4.95
N ASN A 107 3.74 -4.13 6.07
CA ASN A 107 4.92 -4.97 6.25
C ASN A 107 5.03 -6.08 5.19
N GLU A 108 3.92 -6.71 4.84
CA GLU A 108 3.94 -7.72 3.79
C GLU A 108 4.20 -7.12 2.40
N ALA A 109 3.71 -5.90 2.14
CA ALA A 109 4.03 -5.18 0.91
C ALA A 109 5.52 -4.81 0.85
N ILE A 110 6.11 -4.40 1.97
CA ILE A 110 7.56 -4.15 2.08
C ILE A 110 8.33 -5.41 1.70
N ASN A 111 7.95 -6.56 2.24
CA ASN A 111 8.57 -7.83 1.88
C ASN A 111 8.43 -8.14 0.38
N GLY A 112 7.25 -7.89 -0.17
CA GLY A 112 6.96 -8.11 -1.59
C GLY A 112 7.83 -7.27 -2.53
N VAL A 113 8.00 -5.98 -2.24
CA VAL A 113 8.85 -5.11 -3.07
C VAL A 113 10.32 -5.46 -2.92
N LYS A 114 10.75 -5.94 -1.75
CA LYS A 114 12.12 -6.44 -1.54
C LYS A 114 12.39 -7.70 -2.37
N ILE A 115 11.45 -8.62 -2.45
CA ILE A 115 11.55 -9.82 -3.31
C ILE A 115 11.83 -9.42 -4.76
N ARG A 116 11.23 -8.34 -5.22
CA ARG A 116 11.43 -7.81 -6.57
C ARG A 116 12.64 -6.86 -6.66
N GLN A 117 13.48 -6.83 -5.64
CA GLN A 117 14.74 -6.07 -5.60
C GLN A 117 14.54 -4.55 -5.76
N CYS A 118 13.43 -4.03 -5.28
CA CYS A 118 13.24 -2.59 -5.16
C CYS A 118 14.15 -2.04 -4.05
N SER A 119 14.78 -0.89 -4.31
CA SER A 119 15.66 -0.23 -3.34
C SER A 119 14.89 0.61 -2.32
N GLU A 120 13.69 1.04 -2.69
CA GLU A 120 12.86 1.96 -1.92
C GLU A 120 11.38 1.63 -2.10
N LEU A 121 10.57 2.05 -1.13
CA LEU A 121 9.11 2.07 -1.25
C LEU A 121 8.63 3.45 -0.79
N TYR A 122 7.71 4.07 -1.53
CA TYR A 122 7.18 5.38 -1.17
C TYR A 122 5.67 5.44 -1.33
N LEU A 123 5.08 6.42 -0.70
CA LEU A 123 3.64 6.67 -0.73
C LEU A 123 3.34 8.16 -0.53
N GLU A 124 2.13 8.57 -0.87
CA GLU A 124 1.57 9.86 -0.53
C GLU A 124 0.51 9.69 0.55
N VAL A 125 0.48 10.61 1.50
CA VAL A 125 -0.49 10.61 2.60
C VAL A 125 -0.95 12.05 2.87
N ARG A 126 -2.24 12.23 3.16
CA ARG A 126 -2.77 13.55 3.52
C ARG A 126 -2.04 14.10 4.75
N CYS A 127 -1.63 15.36 4.68
CA CYS A 127 -0.94 16.00 5.81
C CYS A 127 -1.76 15.99 7.10
N SER A 128 -3.09 15.97 7.00
CA SER A 128 -3.99 15.92 8.15
C SER A 128 -4.18 14.52 8.73
N ASN A 129 -3.77 13.47 8.01
CA ASN A 129 -3.95 12.08 8.45
C ASN A 129 -2.83 11.67 9.42
N ASN A 130 -2.88 12.22 10.63
CA ASN A 130 -1.85 12.03 11.65
C ASN A 130 -1.67 10.56 12.05
N ASP A 131 -2.77 9.80 12.09
CA ASP A 131 -2.72 8.37 12.45
C ASP A 131 -1.95 7.56 11.41
N ALA A 132 -2.19 7.81 10.13
CA ALA A 132 -1.46 7.16 9.04
C ALA A 132 0.01 7.56 9.03
N VAL A 133 0.30 8.86 9.19
CA VAL A 133 1.70 9.34 9.25
C VAL A 133 2.46 8.62 10.37
N ARG A 134 1.88 8.55 11.56
CA ARG A 134 2.51 7.85 12.69
C ARG A 134 2.70 6.36 12.43
N LEU A 135 1.72 5.72 11.79
CA LEU A 135 1.81 4.30 11.41
C LEU A 135 3.01 4.07 10.48
N TYR A 136 3.14 4.88 9.45
CA TYR A 136 4.25 4.76 8.50
C TYR A 136 5.60 5.07 9.15
N GLU A 137 5.68 6.08 9.99
CA GLU A 137 6.91 6.38 10.75
C GLU A 137 7.35 5.20 11.61
N LYS A 138 6.43 4.53 12.30
CA LYS A 138 6.73 3.34 13.09
C LYS A 138 7.26 2.19 12.25
N LEU A 139 6.86 2.11 10.99
CA LEU A 139 7.33 1.08 10.05
C LEU A 139 8.66 1.44 9.39
N GLY A 140 9.21 2.61 9.67
CA GLY A 140 10.51 3.05 9.17
C GLY A 140 10.45 4.04 8.01
N PHE A 141 9.27 4.49 7.59
CA PHE A 141 9.13 5.55 6.59
C PHE A 141 9.51 6.90 7.18
N SER A 142 10.07 7.76 6.33
CA SER A 142 10.38 9.16 6.66
C SER A 142 9.63 10.09 5.73
N ILE A 143 9.27 11.26 6.22
CA ILE A 143 8.71 12.33 5.38
C ILE A 143 9.87 12.88 4.52
N ILE A 144 9.72 12.77 3.20
CA ILE A 144 10.74 13.21 2.23
C ILE A 144 10.40 14.58 1.66
N GLN A 145 9.11 14.83 1.42
CA GLN A 145 8.65 16.01 0.71
C GLN A 145 7.21 16.32 1.07
N ARG A 146 6.84 17.58 0.94
CA ARG A 146 5.44 18.03 1.02
C ARG A 146 5.01 18.51 -0.37
N LEU A 147 3.90 17.97 -0.86
CA LEU A 147 3.30 18.34 -2.15
C LEU A 147 2.09 19.23 -1.87
N LYS A 148 2.16 20.49 -2.28
CA LYS A 148 1.06 21.43 -2.08
C LYS A 148 -0.11 21.14 -3.01
N ALA A 149 -1.32 21.22 -2.47
CA ALA A 149 -2.57 21.05 -3.22
C ALA A 149 -2.60 19.77 -4.06
N TYR A 150 -2.10 18.68 -3.51
CA TYR A 150 -1.97 17.39 -4.20
C TYR A 150 -3.32 16.74 -4.47
N TYR A 151 -4.22 16.77 -3.50
CA TYR A 151 -5.54 16.14 -3.61
C TYR A 151 -6.55 17.10 -4.26
N ARG A 152 -7.63 16.55 -4.82
CA ARG A 152 -8.65 17.34 -5.51
C ARG A 152 -9.31 18.41 -4.66
N ASP A 153 -9.41 18.17 -3.35
CA ASP A 153 -9.96 19.13 -2.39
C ASP A 153 -8.97 20.23 -1.99
N GLY A 154 -7.75 20.20 -2.53
CA GLY A 154 -6.70 21.17 -2.28
C GLY A 154 -5.81 20.84 -1.09
N GLU A 155 -6.02 19.72 -0.42
CA GLU A 155 -5.17 19.33 0.70
C GLU A 155 -3.78 18.92 0.23
N ASP A 156 -2.77 19.27 1.04
CA ASP A 156 -1.37 18.88 0.81
C ASP A 156 -1.15 17.40 1.14
N ALA A 157 -0.16 16.81 0.49
CA ALA A 157 0.32 15.47 0.81
C ALA A 157 1.76 15.51 1.32
N TYR A 158 2.08 14.57 2.22
CA TYR A 158 3.46 14.17 2.44
C TYR A 158 3.81 13.02 1.50
N VAL A 159 4.98 13.07 0.91
CA VAL A 159 5.62 11.90 0.35
C VAL A 159 6.44 11.27 1.46
N MET A 160 6.15 10.03 1.77
CA MET A 160 6.90 9.25 2.76
C MET A 160 7.57 8.07 2.06
N ALA A 161 8.78 7.76 2.47
CA ALA A 161 9.56 6.69 1.83
C ALA A 161 10.42 5.95 2.84
N ILE A 162 10.75 4.70 2.49
CA ILE A 162 11.67 3.84 3.24
C ILE A 162 12.75 3.33 2.29
N ASP A 163 13.99 3.35 2.76
CA ASP A 163 15.18 2.90 2.04
C ASP A 163 15.57 1.50 2.53
N PHE A 164 15.81 0.58 1.61
CA PHE A 164 16.22 -0.79 1.90
C PHE A 164 17.72 -1.05 1.70
N THR A 165 18.47 -0.02 1.30
CA THR A 165 19.90 -0.17 1.00
C THR A 165 20.82 0.19 2.16
#